data_e34e5eae0af6f74e0cca21beaf05e4e3
#
_entry.id   e34e5eae0af6f74e0cca21beaf05e4e3
#
_cell.length_a   1.000
_cell.length_b   1.000
_cell.length_c   1.000
_cell.angle_alpha   90.00
_cell.angle_beta   90.00
_cell.angle_gamma   90.00
#
_symmetry.space_group_name_H-M   'P 1'
#
loop_
_entity.id
_entity.type
_entity.pdbx_description
1 polymer ?
#
loop_
_entity_poly.entity_id
_entity_poly.type
_entity_poly.pdbx_seq_one_letter_code
_entity_poly.pdbx_strand_id
1 'polypeptide(L)'
;MKDNNCFYCEDGQKRHELMYEVCKMDLCTLYVLRNQKHRGRMVLKFDDHVPDISALSEDQNRRFFGELRKVAAALMSLYHPDKINYAIYGDLVPHLHVHIVPKYKGGPEWGGSFVDGGEAKILDDAQLEEIAKAMRAELKKGEAK
;
A
#
# COMPACT_ATOMS: atom_id res chain seq x y z
N MET A 1 15.66 -5.83 11.60
CA MET A 1 16.19 -4.74 12.44
C MET A 1 15.50 -3.44 12.07
N LYS A 2 15.17 -2.58 13.01
CA LYS A 2 14.56 -1.28 12.74
C LYS A 2 15.63 -0.19 12.70
N ASP A 3 15.43 0.79 11.84
CA ASP A 3 16.28 1.97 11.72
C ASP A 3 15.51 3.19 12.26
N ASN A 4 16.02 3.84 13.30
CA ASN A 4 15.35 4.97 13.93
C ASN A 4 15.28 6.23 13.05
N ASN A 5 16.02 6.28 11.95
CA ASN A 5 15.99 7.38 10.99
C ASN A 5 15.17 7.07 9.74
N CYS A 6 14.53 5.91 9.70
CA CYS A 6 13.75 5.47 8.54
C CYS A 6 12.29 5.87 8.69
N PHE A 7 11.76 6.56 7.68
CA PHE A 7 10.35 6.97 7.58
C PHE A 7 9.36 5.82 7.88
N TYR A 8 9.66 4.60 7.39
CA TYR A 8 8.77 3.45 7.57
C TYR A 8 9.00 2.67 8.85
N CYS A 9 10.19 2.74 9.44
CA CYS A 9 10.46 2.11 10.74
C CYS A 9 9.91 2.94 11.89
N GLU A 10 9.90 4.26 11.71
CA GLU A 10 9.44 5.23 12.69
C GLU A 10 7.92 5.33 12.67
N ASP A 11 7.30 5.39 13.86
CA ASP A 11 5.88 5.72 13.99
C ASP A 11 5.75 7.24 14.17
N GLY A 12 6.19 7.98 13.15
CA GLY A 12 6.31 9.42 13.18
C GLY A 12 5.14 10.17 12.56
N GLN A 13 5.04 11.47 12.93
CA GLN A 13 4.01 12.38 12.44
C GLN A 13 3.98 12.45 10.90
N LYS A 14 5.13 12.49 10.24
CA LYS A 14 5.22 12.57 8.77
C LYS A 14 4.52 11.38 8.09
N ARG A 15 4.64 10.18 8.66
CA ARG A 15 3.93 9.01 8.12
C ARG A 15 2.43 9.14 8.33
N HIS A 16 1.99 9.59 9.50
CA HIS A 16 0.57 9.81 9.80
C HIS A 16 -0.06 10.89 8.91
N GLU A 17 0.71 11.89 8.51
CA GLU A 17 0.26 12.94 7.57
C GLU A 17 0.05 12.43 6.15
N LEU A 18 0.74 11.36 5.75
CA LEU A 18 0.69 10.81 4.40
C LEU A 18 -0.21 9.59 4.27
N MET A 19 -0.29 8.77 5.31
CA MET A 19 -0.98 7.48 5.23
C MET A 19 -1.59 7.07 6.57
N TYR A 20 -2.61 6.21 6.47
CA TYR A 20 -3.40 5.69 7.59
C TYR A 20 -3.26 4.17 7.63
N GLU A 21 -2.94 3.61 8.80
CA GLU A 21 -2.77 2.16 8.95
C GLU A 21 -4.09 1.42 8.76
N VAL A 22 -4.11 0.43 7.88
CA VAL A 22 -5.25 -0.47 7.66
C VAL A 22 -5.14 -1.67 8.59
N CYS A 23 -4.07 -2.45 8.47
CA CYS A 23 -3.85 -3.62 9.31
C CYS A 23 -2.41 -4.13 9.18
N LYS A 24 -2.00 -4.91 10.18
CA LYS A 24 -0.80 -5.73 10.11
C LYS A 24 -1.15 -7.07 9.46
N MET A 25 -0.24 -7.54 8.64
CA MET A 25 -0.30 -8.85 8.01
C MET A 25 0.82 -9.73 8.60
N ASP A 26 1.24 -10.78 7.91
CA ASP A 26 2.28 -11.67 8.43
C ASP A 26 3.68 -11.00 8.41
N LEU A 27 4.11 -10.51 7.25
CA LEU A 27 5.41 -9.85 7.07
C LEU A 27 5.29 -8.34 6.85
N CYS A 28 4.09 -7.86 6.61
CA CYS A 28 3.85 -6.49 6.16
C CYS A 28 2.80 -5.76 6.98
N THR A 29 2.80 -4.45 6.85
CA THR A 29 1.72 -3.58 7.31
C THR A 29 1.14 -2.84 6.12
N LEU A 30 -0.19 -2.84 6.01
CA LEU A 30 -0.91 -2.18 4.94
C LEU A 30 -1.37 -0.80 5.38
N TYR A 31 -1.15 0.19 4.53
CA TYR A 31 -1.57 1.58 4.72
C TYR A 31 -2.41 2.04 3.54
N VAL A 32 -3.43 2.87 3.81
CA VAL A 32 -4.13 3.62 2.77
C VAL A 32 -3.54 5.04 2.72
N LEU A 33 -3.29 5.55 1.52
CA LEU A 33 -2.82 6.92 1.36
C LEU A 33 -3.96 7.92 1.59
N ARG A 34 -3.65 9.03 2.29
CA ARG A 34 -4.63 10.11 2.49
C ARG A 34 -5.01 10.78 1.17
N ASN A 35 -4.06 10.87 0.23
CA ASN A 35 -4.35 11.38 -1.10
C ASN A 35 -4.94 10.25 -1.96
N GLN A 36 -6.24 10.28 -2.12
CA GLN A 36 -7.02 9.33 -2.90
C GLN A 36 -7.30 9.82 -4.33
N LYS A 37 -6.39 10.57 -4.92
CA LYS A 37 -6.43 10.92 -6.35
C LYS A 37 -6.67 9.65 -7.20
N HIS A 38 -5.98 8.57 -6.88
CA HIS A 38 -6.26 7.23 -7.40
C HIS A 38 -7.03 6.46 -6.32
N ARG A 39 -8.32 6.29 -6.55
CA ARG A 39 -9.21 5.66 -5.56
C ARG A 39 -8.75 4.26 -5.22
N GLY A 40 -8.52 4.01 -3.93
CA GLY A 40 -8.03 2.74 -3.41
C GLY A 40 -6.51 2.63 -3.31
N ARG A 41 -5.77 3.72 -3.58
CA ARG A 41 -4.31 3.71 -3.50
C ARG A 41 -3.83 3.35 -2.10
N MET A 42 -2.92 2.37 -2.02
CA MET A 42 -2.36 1.87 -0.78
C MET A 42 -0.85 1.69 -0.89
N VAL A 43 -0.22 1.49 0.27
CA VAL A 43 1.19 1.11 0.39
C VAL A 43 1.26 -0.14 1.26
N LEU A 44 1.96 -1.15 0.79
CA LEU A 44 2.32 -2.34 1.56
C LEU A 44 3.78 -2.22 1.97
N LYS A 45 4.02 -2.06 3.27
CA LYS A 45 5.35 -1.91 3.86
C LYS A 45 5.81 -3.26 4.41
N PHE A 46 7.01 -3.69 4.05
CA PHE A 46 7.65 -4.83 4.72
C PHE A 46 8.03 -4.41 6.15
N ASP A 47 7.77 -5.23 7.17
CA ASP A 47 7.92 -4.80 8.56
C ASP A 47 9.38 -4.68 9.00
N ASP A 48 10.24 -5.60 8.58
CA ASP A 48 11.66 -5.49 8.84
C ASP A 48 12.30 -4.44 7.91
N HIS A 49 13.36 -3.81 8.41
CA HIS A 49 14.12 -2.85 7.61
C HIS A 49 15.04 -3.58 6.63
N VAL A 50 14.55 -3.78 5.42
CA VAL A 50 15.33 -4.29 4.30
C VAL A 50 15.21 -3.29 3.13
N PRO A 51 16.29 -3.08 2.37
CA PRO A 51 16.28 -2.03 1.35
C PRO A 51 15.50 -2.41 0.09
N ASP A 52 15.47 -3.69 -0.27
CA ASP A 52 14.96 -4.13 -1.57
C ASP A 52 14.58 -5.61 -1.55
N ILE A 53 13.78 -6.05 -2.55
CA ILE A 53 13.38 -7.45 -2.69
C ILE A 53 14.56 -8.40 -2.83
N SER A 54 15.69 -7.92 -3.36
CA SER A 54 16.91 -8.73 -3.51
C SER A 54 17.52 -9.16 -2.18
N ALA A 55 17.16 -8.48 -1.09
CA ALA A 55 17.61 -8.80 0.26
C ALA A 55 16.73 -9.83 0.98
N LEU A 56 15.62 -10.24 0.38
CA LEU A 56 14.71 -11.21 0.97
C LEU A 56 15.21 -12.65 0.76
N SER A 57 14.95 -13.52 1.76
CA SER A 57 15.08 -14.96 1.55
C SER A 57 13.99 -15.46 0.59
N GLU A 58 14.15 -16.64 0.04
CA GLU A 58 13.11 -17.26 -0.83
C GLU A 58 11.76 -17.37 -0.12
N ASP A 59 11.76 -17.76 1.15
CA ASP A 59 10.53 -17.86 1.93
C ASP A 59 9.89 -16.49 2.17
N GLN A 60 10.69 -15.50 2.56
CA GLN A 60 10.20 -14.13 2.72
C GLN A 60 9.61 -13.59 1.41
N ASN A 61 10.30 -13.81 0.31
CA ASN A 61 9.86 -13.40 -1.02
C ASN A 61 8.50 -14.01 -1.38
N ARG A 62 8.36 -15.31 -1.21
CA ARG A 62 7.11 -16.04 -1.47
C ARG A 62 5.96 -15.50 -0.62
N ARG A 63 6.19 -15.28 0.66
CA ARG A 63 5.19 -14.77 1.60
C ARG A 63 4.83 -13.31 1.31
N PHE A 64 5.82 -12.48 1.04
CA PHE A 64 5.64 -11.06 0.70
C PHE A 64 4.74 -10.89 -0.53
N PHE A 65 5.05 -11.57 -1.63
CA PHE A 65 4.22 -11.51 -2.84
C PHE A 65 2.85 -12.17 -2.64
N GLY A 66 2.76 -13.16 -1.75
CA GLY A 66 1.47 -13.72 -1.33
C GLY A 66 0.59 -12.68 -0.63
N GLU A 67 1.16 -11.87 0.25
CA GLU A 67 0.44 -10.79 0.92
C GLU A 67 0.03 -9.69 -0.07
N LEU A 68 0.93 -9.30 -0.96
CA LEU A 68 0.63 -8.33 -2.01
C LEU A 68 -0.54 -8.80 -2.88
N ARG A 69 -0.57 -10.07 -3.26
CA ARG A 69 -1.66 -10.66 -4.04
C ARG A 69 -3.00 -10.58 -3.30
N LYS A 70 -3.02 -10.83 -1.99
CA LYS A 70 -4.24 -10.72 -1.17
C LYS A 70 -4.78 -9.30 -1.17
N VAL A 71 -3.91 -8.30 -1.01
CA VAL A 71 -4.28 -6.89 -1.06
C VAL A 71 -4.84 -6.52 -2.43
N ALA A 72 -4.18 -6.95 -3.50
CA ALA A 72 -4.64 -6.70 -4.86
C ALA A 72 -6.03 -7.30 -5.11
N ALA A 73 -6.27 -8.54 -4.68
CA ALA A 73 -7.57 -9.20 -4.81
C ALA A 73 -8.67 -8.45 -4.05
N ALA A 74 -8.37 -7.97 -2.85
CA ALA A 74 -9.31 -7.17 -2.05
C ALA A 74 -9.65 -5.84 -2.74
N LEU A 75 -8.66 -5.16 -3.31
CA LEU A 75 -8.88 -3.93 -4.05
C LEU A 75 -9.72 -4.15 -5.32
N MET A 76 -9.46 -5.22 -6.04
CA MET A 76 -10.26 -5.59 -7.21
C MET A 76 -11.72 -5.84 -6.82
N SER A 77 -11.95 -6.51 -5.69
CA SER A 77 -13.30 -6.81 -5.19
C SER A 77 -14.06 -5.55 -4.75
N LEU A 78 -13.38 -4.62 -4.08
CA LEU A 78 -14.02 -3.43 -3.52
C LEU A 78 -14.22 -2.30 -4.53
N TYR A 79 -13.23 -2.06 -5.37
CA TYR A 79 -13.18 -0.85 -6.20
C TYR A 79 -13.33 -1.13 -7.70
N HIS A 80 -13.20 -2.38 -8.13
CA HIS A 80 -13.31 -2.79 -9.53
C HIS A 80 -12.45 -1.93 -10.49
N PRO A 81 -11.17 -1.67 -10.16
CA PRO A 81 -10.32 -0.90 -11.08
C PRO A 81 -10.11 -1.66 -12.39
N ASP A 82 -9.86 -0.93 -13.46
CA ASP A 82 -9.52 -1.54 -14.76
C ASP A 82 -8.13 -2.19 -14.72
N LYS A 83 -7.23 -1.64 -13.90
CA LYS A 83 -5.88 -2.17 -13.70
C LYS A 83 -5.35 -1.71 -12.35
N ILE A 84 -4.40 -2.45 -11.77
CA ILE A 84 -3.59 -2.01 -10.65
C ILE A 84 -2.14 -1.88 -11.12
N ASN A 85 -1.52 -0.72 -10.86
CA ASN A 85 -0.09 -0.53 -11.05
C ASN A 85 0.64 -0.76 -9.74
N TYR A 86 1.82 -1.35 -9.81
CA TYR A 86 2.68 -1.61 -8.65
C TYR A 86 4.01 -0.93 -8.89
N ALA A 87 4.54 -0.27 -7.86
CA ALA A 87 5.85 0.34 -7.95
C ALA A 87 6.62 0.12 -6.65
N ILE A 88 7.85 -0.35 -6.79
CA ILE A 88 8.79 -0.50 -5.69
C ILE A 88 9.92 0.49 -5.95
N TYR A 89 9.94 1.58 -5.18
CA TYR A 89 11.00 2.57 -5.20
C TYR A 89 11.91 2.36 -3.98
N GLY A 90 12.85 3.20 -3.76
CA GLY A 90 13.76 3.09 -2.63
C GLY A 90 14.93 4.06 -2.71
N ASP A 91 14.90 4.95 -3.71
CA ASP A 91 15.92 5.97 -3.91
C ASP A 91 16.06 6.89 -2.69
N LEU A 92 14.94 7.43 -2.23
CA LEU A 92 14.90 8.36 -1.10
C LEU A 92 14.70 7.67 0.25
N VAL A 93 13.92 6.59 0.28
CA VAL A 93 13.63 5.82 1.48
C VAL A 93 13.94 4.35 1.22
N PRO A 94 15.16 3.90 1.56
CA PRO A 94 15.61 2.53 1.29
C PRO A 94 15.01 1.52 2.28
N HIS A 95 13.69 1.41 2.27
CA HIS A 95 12.92 0.47 3.06
C HIS A 95 11.88 -0.16 2.13
N LEU A 96 11.89 -1.48 2.01
CA LEU A 96 11.00 -2.19 1.09
C LEU A 96 9.53 -1.86 1.33
N HIS A 97 8.91 -1.26 0.34
CA HIS A 97 7.49 -0.95 0.31
C HIS A 97 6.99 -0.96 -1.13
N VAL A 98 5.73 -1.29 -1.33
CA VAL A 98 5.10 -1.32 -2.65
C VAL A 98 3.98 -0.29 -2.69
N HIS A 99 4.03 0.60 -3.68
CA HIS A 99 2.88 1.44 -4.03
C HIS A 99 1.91 0.61 -4.83
N ILE A 100 0.66 0.56 -4.39
CA ILE A 100 -0.42 -0.20 -5.03
C ILE A 100 -1.45 0.82 -5.50
N VAL A 101 -1.52 1.03 -6.82
CA VAL A 101 -2.25 2.16 -7.40
C VAL A 101 -3.32 1.66 -8.36
N PRO A 102 -4.58 1.59 -7.92
CA PRO A 102 -5.68 1.28 -8.81
C PRO A 102 -5.83 2.33 -9.91
N LYS A 103 -6.04 1.89 -11.12
CA LYS A 103 -6.18 2.73 -12.31
C LYS A 103 -7.52 2.47 -12.98
N TYR A 104 -8.13 3.53 -13.45
CA TYR A 104 -9.46 3.49 -14.05
C TYR A 104 -9.43 4.16 -15.43
N LYS A 105 -10.06 3.55 -16.42
CA LYS A 105 -10.18 4.14 -17.77
C LYS A 105 -10.88 5.49 -17.66
N GLY A 106 -10.29 6.52 -18.27
CA GLY A 106 -10.76 7.89 -18.14
C GLY A 106 -10.32 8.60 -16.86
N GLY A 107 -9.63 7.92 -15.97
CA GLY A 107 -9.09 8.48 -14.73
C GLY A 107 -7.66 9.01 -14.87
N PRO A 108 -7.09 9.52 -13.76
CA PRO A 108 -5.74 10.09 -13.78
C PRO A 108 -4.69 9.13 -14.32
N GLU A 109 -3.83 9.63 -15.19
CA GLU A 109 -2.68 8.95 -15.81
C GLU A 109 -3.00 7.57 -16.41
N TRP A 110 -4.25 7.35 -16.89
CA TRP A 110 -4.55 6.10 -17.58
C TRP A 110 -3.66 5.94 -18.81
N GLY A 111 -3.02 4.79 -18.93
CA GLY A 111 -2.12 4.48 -20.05
C GLY A 111 -0.66 4.83 -19.80
N GLY A 112 -0.35 5.49 -18.69
CA GLY A 112 1.02 5.85 -18.30
C GLY A 112 1.31 5.54 -16.85
N SER A 113 2.50 5.91 -16.39
CA SER A 113 2.87 5.79 -14.97
C SER A 113 2.07 6.78 -14.13
N PHE A 114 1.70 6.36 -12.92
CA PHE A 114 1.09 7.30 -11.99
C PHE A 114 2.12 8.35 -11.53
N VAL A 115 1.63 9.54 -11.16
CA VAL A 115 2.46 10.61 -10.60
C VAL A 115 1.86 11.09 -9.27
N ASP A 116 2.71 11.58 -8.37
CA ASP A 116 2.27 12.08 -7.07
C ASP A 116 1.76 13.52 -7.13
N GLY A 117 2.08 14.24 -8.19
CA GLY A 117 1.62 15.60 -8.42
C GLY A 117 0.22 15.69 -9.00
N GLY A 118 -0.25 16.92 -9.20
CA GLY A 118 -1.54 17.22 -9.79
C GLY A 118 -2.63 17.45 -8.74
N GLU A 119 -3.89 17.24 -9.12
CA GLU A 119 -5.03 17.51 -8.26
C GLU A 119 -5.13 16.47 -7.15
N ALA A 120 -4.92 16.90 -5.90
CA ALA A 120 -4.98 16.04 -4.73
C ALA A 120 -6.41 15.89 -4.21
N LYS A 121 -6.75 14.68 -3.74
CA LYS A 121 -7.99 14.40 -3.02
C LYS A 121 -7.64 13.86 -1.63
N ILE A 122 -7.43 14.78 -0.68
CA ILE A 122 -7.04 14.43 0.68
C ILE A 122 -8.27 14.07 1.51
N LEU A 123 -8.26 12.88 2.10
CA LEU A 123 -9.34 12.39 2.97
C LEU A 123 -8.97 12.60 4.45
N ASP A 124 -10.01 12.79 5.28
CA ASP A 124 -9.86 12.86 6.74
C ASP A 124 -9.81 11.44 7.35
N ASP A 125 -9.52 11.38 8.66
CA ASP A 125 -9.40 10.11 9.38
C ASP A 125 -10.67 9.26 9.34
N ALA A 126 -11.84 9.89 9.41
CA ALA A 126 -13.13 9.17 9.37
C ALA A 126 -13.35 8.49 8.02
N GLN A 127 -13.03 9.20 6.92
CA GLN A 127 -13.12 8.66 5.56
C GLN A 127 -12.11 7.54 5.34
N LEU A 128 -10.89 7.70 5.86
CA LEU A 128 -9.84 6.68 5.76
C LEU A 128 -10.18 5.43 6.57
N GLU A 129 -10.79 5.59 7.76
CA GLU A 129 -11.23 4.45 8.57
C GLU A 129 -12.31 3.64 7.87
N GLU A 130 -13.21 4.29 7.12
CA GLU A 130 -14.21 3.57 6.31
C GLU A 130 -13.54 2.69 5.24
N ILE A 131 -12.53 3.21 4.57
CA ILE A 131 -11.73 2.44 3.60
C ILE A 131 -11.00 1.29 4.29
N ALA A 132 -10.35 1.58 5.41
CA ALA A 132 -9.60 0.58 6.18
C ALA A 132 -10.50 -0.55 6.66
N LYS A 133 -11.68 -0.22 7.17
CA LYS A 133 -12.68 -1.19 7.63
C LYS A 133 -13.15 -2.10 6.50
N ALA A 134 -13.45 -1.54 5.33
CA ALA A 134 -13.84 -2.31 4.16
C ALA A 134 -12.72 -3.25 3.70
N MET A 135 -11.47 -2.78 3.69
CA MET A 135 -10.31 -3.60 3.33
C MET A 135 -10.08 -4.73 4.32
N ARG A 136 -10.16 -4.46 5.61
CA ARG A 136 -10.02 -5.51 6.64
C ARG A 136 -11.06 -6.61 6.46
N ALA A 137 -12.31 -6.26 6.16
CA ALA A 137 -13.39 -7.21 5.90
C ALA A 137 -13.10 -8.07 4.65
N GLU A 138 -12.66 -7.45 3.55
CA GLU A 138 -12.32 -8.17 2.32
C GLU A 138 -11.12 -9.10 2.50
N LEU A 139 -10.10 -8.67 3.24
CA LEU A 139 -8.92 -9.50 3.53
C LEU A 139 -9.31 -10.75 4.34
N LYS A 140 -10.23 -10.62 5.30
CA LYS A 140 -10.76 -11.75 6.07
C LYS A 140 -11.52 -12.74 5.20
N LYS A 141 -12.33 -12.28 4.25
CA LYS A 141 -13.04 -13.15 3.30
C LYS A 141 -12.06 -13.97 2.46
N GLY A 142 -10.95 -13.36 2.03
CA GLY A 142 -9.89 -14.04 1.29
C GLY A 142 -9.23 -15.15 2.08
N GLU A 143 -9.08 -15.00 3.40
CA GLU A 143 -8.51 -16.02 4.29
C GLU A 143 -9.42 -17.23 4.49
N ALA A 144 -10.74 -17.03 4.39
CA ALA A 144 -11.73 -18.10 4.56
C ALA A 144 -11.83 -19.05 3.35
N LYS A 145 -11.14 -18.74 2.26
CA LYS A 145 -11.06 -19.56 1.05
C LYS A 145 -9.72 -20.34 1.05
#